data_25f9c31782510e0883199badb2d51f4a
#
_entry.id   25f9c31782510e0883199badb2d51f4a
#
_cell.length_a   1.000
_cell.length_b   1.000
_cell.length_c   1.000
_cell.angle_alpha   90.00
_cell.angle_beta   90.00
_cell.angle_gamma   90.00
#
_symmetry.space_group_name_H-M   'P 1'
#
loop_
_entity.id
_entity.type
_entity.pdbx_description
1 polymer ?
#
loop_
_entity_poly.entity_id
_entity_poly.type
_entity_poly.pdbx_seq_one_letter_code
_entity_poly.pdbx_strand_id
1 'polypeptide(L)'
;MKIALQDTFITDNSNECEQNCFFVECAQNAKFKGEAQKKGAKIISLNECKRLLGIDENIQIIAITGTNGKTTTAAIIAHLLNALGFKSALCGTRGAFIGQQIIGEKGLTTAPILQTLDYLAKASKAGCEFFVMEVSSHALVQKRIESLNFAAKIFTNLTQDHLDFHKDFAHYQAAKESFFTDECLKFINADAHKIAYNSANAITYGVKNSADYGVSEFDLNSGIRATLNFKGEKVPINSPLVGLFNLYNLLAALACINELKRPNLSALQRAVSEFKGVSGRVEEVAERVIVDFAHTSDGIEKVLEALSHKNLIV
;
A
#
# COMPACT_ATOMS: atom_id res chain seq x y z
N MET A 1 6.24 -21.70 4.14
CA MET A 1 5.38 -21.64 2.91
C MET A 1 6.10 -22.35 1.79
N LYS A 2 5.40 -23.17 0.97
CA LYS A 2 5.97 -23.83 -0.21
C LYS A 2 5.41 -23.22 -1.50
N ILE A 3 6.28 -22.92 -2.45
CA ILE A 3 5.93 -22.54 -3.83
C ILE A 3 6.43 -23.63 -4.76
N ALA A 4 5.53 -24.28 -5.48
CA ALA A 4 5.89 -25.36 -6.41
C ALA A 4 6.63 -24.80 -7.64
N LEU A 5 7.67 -25.50 -8.07
CA LEU A 5 8.34 -25.40 -9.38
C LEU A 5 8.09 -26.71 -10.15
N GLN A 6 8.60 -26.82 -11.40
CA GLN A 6 8.37 -28.01 -12.22
C GLN A 6 8.79 -29.30 -11.51
N ASP A 7 10.03 -29.38 -11.02
CA ASP A 7 10.62 -30.60 -10.46
C ASP A 7 10.94 -30.49 -8.96
N THR A 8 10.63 -29.37 -8.31
CA THR A 8 10.98 -29.09 -6.92
C THR A 8 10.09 -27.96 -6.37
N PHE A 9 10.49 -27.35 -5.27
CA PHE A 9 9.80 -26.21 -4.67
C PHE A 9 10.76 -25.24 -3.98
N ILE A 10 10.27 -24.03 -3.72
CA ILE A 10 10.93 -23.03 -2.90
C ILE A 10 10.21 -22.96 -1.54
N THR A 11 10.97 -22.88 -0.45
CA THR A 11 10.41 -22.63 0.89
C THR A 11 11.27 -21.65 1.70
N ASP A 12 10.65 -20.95 2.65
CA ASP A 12 11.29 -20.12 3.67
C ASP A 12 11.32 -20.79 5.06
N ASN A 13 10.87 -22.05 5.16
CA ASN A 13 10.77 -22.83 6.39
C ASN A 13 11.70 -24.05 6.34
N SER A 14 12.73 -24.06 7.19
CA SER A 14 13.70 -25.17 7.27
C SER A 14 13.03 -26.51 7.59
N ASN A 15 11.91 -26.53 8.31
CA ASN A 15 11.17 -27.77 8.62
C ASN A 15 10.56 -28.42 7.37
N GLU A 16 10.26 -27.64 6.35
CA GLU A 16 9.69 -28.10 5.07
C GLU A 16 10.75 -28.52 4.06
N CYS A 17 12.04 -28.30 4.35
CA CYS A 17 13.14 -28.63 3.45
C CYS A 17 13.32 -30.15 3.29
N GLU A 18 13.63 -30.54 2.07
CA GLU A 18 14.00 -31.87 1.65
C GLU A 18 15.08 -31.82 0.56
N GLN A 19 15.57 -32.99 0.15
CA GLN A 19 16.63 -33.11 -0.84
C GLN A 19 16.30 -32.35 -2.13
N ASN A 20 17.23 -31.51 -2.58
CA ASN A 20 17.13 -30.70 -3.81
C ASN A 20 16.05 -29.60 -3.83
N CYS A 21 15.33 -29.32 -2.74
CA CYS A 21 14.48 -28.13 -2.67
C CYS A 21 15.34 -26.86 -2.58
N PHE A 22 14.71 -25.69 -2.78
CA PHE A 22 15.32 -24.40 -2.57
C PHE A 22 14.86 -23.79 -1.25
N PHE A 23 15.81 -23.44 -0.37
CA PHE A 23 15.55 -22.65 0.82
C PHE A 23 15.93 -21.20 0.54
N VAL A 24 14.95 -20.30 0.52
CA VAL A 24 15.20 -18.86 0.32
C VAL A 24 15.62 -18.23 1.64
N GLU A 25 16.87 -17.73 1.68
CA GLU A 25 17.41 -17.01 2.83
C GLU A 25 16.93 -15.57 2.85
N CYS A 26 16.39 -15.13 4.00
CA CYS A 26 15.99 -13.76 4.27
C CYS A 26 16.33 -13.39 5.73
N ALA A 27 16.21 -12.12 6.10
CA ALA A 27 16.56 -11.65 7.46
C ALA A 27 15.81 -12.40 8.58
N GLN A 28 14.60 -12.91 8.34
CA GLN A 28 13.80 -13.57 9.34
C GLN A 28 14.22 -15.03 9.61
N ASN A 29 14.79 -15.72 8.62
CA ASN A 29 15.08 -17.15 8.68
C ASN A 29 16.57 -17.52 8.57
N ALA A 30 17.47 -16.56 8.45
CA ALA A 30 18.91 -16.79 8.26
C ALA A 30 19.53 -17.75 9.30
N LYS A 31 19.04 -17.73 10.55
CA LYS A 31 19.49 -18.64 11.62
C LYS A 31 19.20 -20.13 11.34
N PHE A 32 18.24 -20.43 10.47
CA PHE A 32 17.84 -21.80 10.13
C PHE A 32 18.51 -22.34 8.86
N LYS A 33 19.39 -21.58 8.23
CA LYS A 33 20.13 -21.94 7.01
C LYS A 33 20.89 -23.28 7.14
N GLY A 34 21.62 -23.45 8.25
CA GLY A 34 22.37 -24.70 8.50
C GLY A 34 21.48 -25.92 8.64
N GLU A 35 20.27 -25.78 9.17
CA GLU A 35 19.28 -26.86 9.26
C GLU A 35 18.75 -27.23 7.86
N ALA A 36 18.41 -26.25 7.05
CA ALA A 36 17.97 -26.46 5.69
C ALA A 36 19.04 -27.19 4.84
N GLN A 37 20.31 -26.79 4.97
CA GLN A 37 21.43 -27.45 4.29
C GLN A 37 21.59 -28.92 4.71
N LYS A 38 21.46 -29.25 5.99
CA LYS A 38 21.53 -30.64 6.48
C LYS A 38 20.43 -31.54 5.87
N LYS A 39 19.28 -30.95 5.49
CA LYS A 39 18.18 -31.65 4.81
C LYS A 39 18.37 -31.73 3.28
N GLY A 40 19.51 -31.25 2.77
CA GLY A 40 19.82 -31.29 1.34
C GLY A 40 19.22 -30.15 0.51
N ALA A 41 18.73 -29.08 1.16
CA ALA A 41 18.21 -27.91 0.45
C ALA A 41 19.36 -27.07 -0.16
N LYS A 42 19.13 -26.54 -1.34
CA LYS A 42 19.98 -25.52 -1.97
C LYS A 42 19.58 -24.15 -1.44
N ILE A 43 20.53 -23.44 -0.84
CA ILE A 43 20.29 -22.09 -0.32
C ILE A 43 20.32 -21.11 -1.48
N ILE A 44 19.28 -20.27 -1.57
CA ILE A 44 19.18 -19.21 -2.57
C ILE A 44 18.88 -17.85 -1.91
N SER A 45 19.36 -16.79 -2.54
CA SER A 45 19.03 -15.43 -2.18
C SER A 45 17.61 -15.03 -2.65
N LEU A 46 17.07 -13.91 -2.13
CA LEU A 46 15.81 -13.34 -2.60
C LEU A 46 15.86 -12.96 -4.08
N ASN A 47 17.01 -12.50 -4.60
CA ASN A 47 17.15 -12.17 -6.02
C ASN A 47 17.16 -13.42 -6.91
N GLU A 48 17.78 -14.51 -6.47
CA GLU A 48 17.68 -15.80 -7.17
C GLU A 48 16.25 -16.35 -7.14
N CYS A 49 15.57 -16.21 -6.00
CA CYS A 49 14.15 -16.58 -5.87
C CYS A 49 13.28 -15.82 -6.87
N LYS A 50 13.46 -14.49 -7.02
CA LYS A 50 12.73 -13.70 -8.02
C LYS A 50 12.92 -14.24 -9.43
N ARG A 51 14.16 -14.57 -9.82
CA ARG A 51 14.46 -15.13 -11.14
C ARG A 51 13.81 -16.49 -11.35
N LEU A 52 13.89 -17.38 -10.36
CA LEU A 52 13.27 -18.71 -10.42
C LEU A 52 11.74 -18.63 -10.54
N LEU A 53 11.12 -17.64 -9.92
CA LEU A 53 9.68 -17.38 -9.98
C LEU A 53 9.26 -16.64 -11.27
N GLY A 54 10.20 -16.19 -12.10
CA GLY A 54 9.92 -15.45 -13.33
C GLY A 54 9.28 -14.09 -13.09
N ILE A 55 9.67 -13.41 -12.01
CA ILE A 55 9.17 -12.06 -11.70
C ILE A 55 9.79 -11.08 -12.71
N ASP A 56 8.92 -10.31 -13.38
CA ASP A 56 9.33 -9.25 -14.31
C ASP A 56 10.02 -8.12 -13.52
N GLU A 57 11.27 -7.82 -13.87
CA GLU A 57 12.05 -6.75 -13.24
C GLU A 57 11.51 -5.35 -13.54
N ASN A 58 10.68 -5.20 -14.58
CA ASN A 58 10.06 -3.93 -14.97
C ASN A 58 8.75 -3.64 -14.22
N ILE A 59 8.21 -4.59 -13.45
CA ILE A 59 7.00 -4.34 -12.67
C ILE A 59 7.23 -3.23 -11.65
N GLN A 60 6.42 -2.18 -11.71
CA GLN A 60 6.57 -1.00 -10.86
C GLN A 60 5.84 -1.20 -9.53
N ILE A 61 6.60 -1.28 -8.44
CA ILE A 61 6.03 -1.47 -7.10
C ILE A 61 5.74 -0.12 -6.46
N ILE A 62 4.46 0.13 -6.11
CA ILE A 62 4.02 1.31 -5.36
C ILE A 62 3.68 0.88 -3.94
N ALA A 63 4.34 1.46 -2.95
CA ALA A 63 4.18 1.08 -1.55
C ALA A 63 3.58 2.21 -0.70
N ILE A 64 2.58 1.88 0.11
CA ILE A 64 1.87 2.84 0.95
C ILE A 64 2.08 2.49 2.42
N THR A 65 2.60 3.44 3.22
CA THR A 65 2.71 3.33 4.67
C THR A 65 2.06 4.51 5.38
N GLY A 66 1.81 4.34 6.66
CA GLY A 66 1.18 5.31 7.55
C GLY A 66 0.38 4.60 8.64
N THR A 67 -0.24 5.32 9.57
CA THR A 67 -1.14 4.73 10.55
C THR A 67 -2.46 4.39 9.89
N ASN A 68 -3.13 5.36 9.32
CA ASN A 68 -4.45 5.24 8.68
C ASN A 68 -4.36 5.51 7.18
N GLY A 69 -5.36 5.09 6.40
CA GLY A 69 -5.50 5.40 4.97
C GLY A 69 -4.78 4.46 4.01
N LYS A 70 -3.89 3.57 4.45
CA LYS A 70 -3.12 2.65 3.58
C LYS A 70 -4.00 1.87 2.61
N THR A 71 -4.98 1.16 3.11
CA THR A 71 -5.87 0.28 2.33
C THR A 71 -6.66 1.06 1.29
N THR A 72 -7.24 2.20 1.69
CA THR A 72 -8.03 3.04 0.78
C THR A 72 -7.15 3.66 -0.30
N THR A 73 -6.00 4.24 0.07
CA THR A 73 -5.06 4.82 -0.89
C THR A 73 -4.55 3.77 -1.89
N ALA A 74 -4.19 2.58 -1.42
CA ALA A 74 -3.75 1.48 -2.29
C ALA A 74 -4.86 1.03 -3.25
N ALA A 75 -6.10 0.93 -2.77
CA ALA A 75 -7.25 0.57 -3.59
C ALA A 75 -7.58 1.65 -4.64
N ILE A 76 -7.51 2.93 -4.28
CA ILE A 76 -7.69 4.05 -5.23
C ILE A 76 -6.61 3.95 -6.32
N ILE A 77 -5.34 3.81 -5.97
CA ILE A 77 -4.24 3.70 -6.95
C ILE A 77 -4.49 2.54 -7.91
N ALA A 78 -4.77 1.35 -7.40
CA ALA A 78 -5.01 0.16 -8.22
C ALA A 78 -6.23 0.35 -9.14
N HIS A 79 -7.32 0.95 -8.63
CA HIS A 79 -8.50 1.28 -9.43
C HIS A 79 -8.16 2.27 -10.54
N LEU A 80 -7.50 3.40 -10.22
CA LEU A 80 -7.14 4.42 -11.19
C LEU A 80 -6.21 3.86 -12.28
N LEU A 81 -5.20 3.08 -11.91
CA LEU A 81 -4.32 2.42 -12.88
C LEU A 81 -5.12 1.56 -13.85
N ASN A 82 -5.97 0.66 -13.34
CA ASN A 82 -6.77 -0.23 -14.19
C ASN A 82 -7.76 0.55 -15.07
N ALA A 83 -8.43 1.58 -14.54
CA ALA A 83 -9.37 2.43 -15.31
C ALA A 83 -8.66 3.23 -16.39
N LEU A 84 -7.38 3.55 -16.21
CA LEU A 84 -6.53 4.22 -17.19
C LEU A 84 -5.85 3.26 -18.18
N GLY A 85 -6.13 1.95 -18.10
CA GLY A 85 -5.59 0.93 -19.01
C GLY A 85 -4.27 0.32 -18.58
N PHE A 86 -3.74 0.66 -17.39
CA PHE A 86 -2.52 0.07 -16.83
C PHE A 86 -2.87 -1.09 -15.90
N LYS A 87 -2.57 -2.31 -16.32
CA LYS A 87 -2.90 -3.49 -15.50
C LYS A 87 -2.14 -3.50 -14.18
N SER A 88 -2.84 -3.62 -13.07
CA SER A 88 -2.25 -3.61 -11.73
C SER A 88 -2.72 -4.75 -10.85
N ALA A 89 -1.83 -5.18 -9.96
CA ALA A 89 -2.14 -6.02 -8.82
C ALA A 89 -2.14 -5.19 -7.53
N LEU A 90 -2.89 -5.63 -6.52
CA LEU A 90 -2.99 -5.02 -5.19
C LEU A 90 -2.74 -6.07 -4.12
N CYS A 91 -1.92 -5.75 -3.12
CA CYS A 91 -1.67 -6.60 -1.95
C CYS A 91 -1.75 -5.78 -0.65
N GLY A 92 -2.53 -6.25 0.30
CA GLY A 92 -2.71 -5.55 1.57
C GLY A 92 -3.60 -6.29 2.57
N THR A 93 -4.15 -5.55 3.51
CA THR A 93 -5.00 -6.06 4.61
C THR A 93 -6.16 -6.94 4.13
N ARG A 94 -6.67 -6.71 2.94
CA ARG A 94 -7.80 -7.46 2.35
C ARG A 94 -7.39 -8.72 1.58
N GLY A 95 -6.11 -9.00 1.46
CA GLY A 95 -5.55 -10.06 0.62
C GLY A 95 -4.81 -9.52 -0.60
N ALA A 96 -4.64 -10.35 -1.63
CA ALA A 96 -3.99 -9.96 -2.87
C ALA A 96 -4.92 -10.20 -4.07
N PHE A 97 -4.91 -9.25 -5.04
CA PHE A 97 -5.86 -9.20 -6.14
C PHE A 97 -5.18 -8.78 -7.45
N ILE A 98 -5.69 -9.28 -8.57
CA ILE A 98 -5.45 -8.74 -9.92
C ILE A 98 -6.82 -8.35 -10.49
N GLY A 99 -7.10 -7.05 -10.56
CA GLY A 99 -8.47 -6.59 -10.79
C GLY A 99 -9.43 -7.11 -9.72
N GLN A 100 -10.41 -7.93 -10.12
CA GLN A 100 -11.35 -8.59 -9.18
C GLN A 100 -10.92 -10.01 -8.79
N GLN A 101 -9.91 -10.58 -9.44
CA GLN A 101 -9.44 -11.94 -9.16
C GLN A 101 -8.64 -11.95 -7.86
N ILE A 102 -9.04 -12.79 -6.91
CA ILE A 102 -8.29 -13.06 -5.68
C ILE A 102 -7.11 -13.96 -6.04
N ILE A 103 -5.89 -13.53 -5.71
CA ILE A 103 -4.65 -14.31 -5.86
C ILE A 103 -3.99 -14.65 -4.52
N GLY A 104 -4.55 -14.11 -3.43
CA GLY A 104 -4.14 -14.37 -2.06
C GLY A 104 -5.23 -13.98 -1.06
N GLU A 105 -5.44 -14.84 -0.07
CA GLU A 105 -6.44 -14.66 0.97
C GLU A 105 -6.10 -13.49 1.91
N LYS A 106 -7.12 -13.01 2.65
CA LYS A 106 -6.96 -12.02 3.72
C LYS A 106 -5.96 -12.52 4.78
N GLY A 107 -5.03 -11.67 5.15
CA GLY A 107 -3.98 -12.02 6.11
C GLY A 107 -3.33 -10.79 6.74
N LEU A 108 -2.01 -10.82 6.85
CA LEU A 108 -1.24 -9.69 7.35
C LEU A 108 -1.31 -8.52 6.37
N THR A 109 -1.34 -7.29 6.88
CA THR A 109 -1.30 -6.06 6.05
C THR A 109 -0.15 -6.09 5.04
N THR A 110 1.02 -6.58 5.47
CA THR A 110 2.15 -6.86 4.60
C THR A 110 2.51 -8.32 4.76
N ALA A 111 2.36 -9.10 3.72
CA ALA A 111 2.68 -10.53 3.71
C ALA A 111 4.17 -10.79 3.98
N PRO A 112 4.58 -11.98 4.47
CA PRO A 112 5.97 -12.41 4.49
C PRO A 112 6.60 -12.31 3.11
N ILE A 113 7.93 -12.11 3.03
CA ILE A 113 8.60 -11.82 1.77
C ILE A 113 8.38 -12.89 0.70
N LEU A 114 8.47 -14.17 1.04
CA LEU A 114 8.25 -15.23 0.06
C LEU A 114 6.82 -15.22 -0.50
N GLN A 115 5.83 -14.94 0.33
CA GLN A 115 4.44 -14.80 -0.10
C GLN A 115 4.24 -13.55 -0.99
N THR A 116 4.92 -12.45 -0.68
CA THR A 116 4.92 -11.26 -1.53
C THR A 116 5.55 -11.55 -2.90
N LEU A 117 6.64 -12.34 -2.94
CA LEU A 117 7.26 -12.76 -4.21
C LEU A 117 6.35 -13.70 -5.02
N ASP A 118 5.57 -14.57 -4.38
CA ASP A 118 4.55 -15.38 -5.07
C ASP A 118 3.46 -14.51 -5.71
N TYR A 119 2.98 -13.48 -4.99
CA TYR A 119 2.01 -12.53 -5.55
C TYR A 119 2.59 -11.72 -6.70
N LEU A 120 3.86 -11.27 -6.60
CA LEU A 120 4.56 -10.60 -7.68
C LEU A 120 4.73 -11.51 -8.90
N ALA A 121 5.06 -12.79 -8.71
CA ALA A 121 5.16 -13.75 -9.80
C ALA A 121 3.82 -13.97 -10.51
N LYS A 122 2.72 -14.08 -9.74
CA LYS A 122 1.36 -14.15 -10.31
C LYS A 122 0.99 -12.87 -11.07
N ALA A 123 1.34 -11.69 -10.54
CA ALA A 123 1.13 -10.42 -11.19
C ALA A 123 1.94 -10.30 -12.50
N SER A 124 3.22 -10.66 -12.48
CA SER A 124 4.08 -10.70 -13.67
C SER A 124 3.53 -11.64 -14.74
N LYS A 125 3.16 -12.86 -14.36
CA LYS A 125 2.55 -13.84 -15.28
C LYS A 125 1.24 -13.33 -15.89
N ALA A 126 0.49 -12.54 -15.15
CA ALA A 126 -0.74 -11.92 -15.63
C ALA A 126 -0.48 -10.67 -16.50
N GLY A 127 0.76 -10.23 -16.67
CA GLY A 127 1.11 -9.02 -17.43
C GLY A 127 0.77 -7.72 -16.71
N CYS A 128 0.84 -7.70 -15.36
CA CYS A 128 0.66 -6.46 -14.61
C CYS A 128 1.89 -5.56 -14.78
N GLU A 129 1.66 -4.28 -15.07
CA GLU A 129 2.69 -3.24 -15.09
C GLU A 129 2.99 -2.70 -13.68
N PHE A 130 2.00 -2.78 -12.78
CA PHE A 130 2.07 -2.26 -11.43
C PHE A 130 1.72 -3.30 -10.38
N PHE A 131 2.40 -3.18 -9.24
CA PHE A 131 2.10 -3.90 -8.02
C PHE A 131 1.96 -2.90 -6.87
N VAL A 132 0.73 -2.68 -6.41
CA VAL A 132 0.42 -1.75 -5.33
C VAL A 132 0.38 -2.51 -4.01
N MET A 133 1.09 -2.06 -2.97
CA MET A 133 1.11 -2.78 -1.70
C MET A 133 1.07 -1.89 -0.48
N GLU A 134 0.40 -2.39 0.57
CA GLU A 134 0.44 -1.79 1.89
C GLU A 134 1.71 -2.23 2.63
N VAL A 135 2.40 -1.27 3.28
CA VAL A 135 3.58 -1.53 4.10
C VAL A 135 3.31 -1.10 5.54
N SER A 136 3.22 -2.07 6.45
CA SER A 136 3.04 -1.86 7.89
C SER A 136 4.38 -1.58 8.59
N SER A 137 4.33 -0.90 9.74
CA SER A 137 5.52 -0.68 10.56
C SER A 137 6.16 -1.99 11.05
N HIS A 138 5.35 -3.01 11.35
CA HIS A 138 5.82 -4.36 11.65
C HIS A 138 6.65 -4.95 10.52
N ALA A 139 6.20 -4.77 9.28
CA ALA A 139 6.91 -5.27 8.09
C ALA A 139 8.26 -4.59 7.91
N LEU A 140 8.37 -3.31 8.22
CA LEU A 140 9.63 -2.56 8.18
C LEU A 140 10.63 -3.11 9.20
N VAL A 141 10.21 -3.23 10.47
CA VAL A 141 11.05 -3.79 11.54
C VAL A 141 11.45 -5.24 11.24
N GLN A 142 10.53 -6.03 10.73
CA GLN A 142 10.72 -7.45 10.43
C GLN A 142 11.35 -7.69 9.04
N LYS A 143 11.71 -6.64 8.30
CA LYS A 143 12.31 -6.72 6.95
C LYS A 143 11.52 -7.57 5.95
N ARG A 144 10.17 -7.54 6.03
CA ARG A 144 9.28 -8.30 5.11
C ARG A 144 9.26 -7.76 3.68
N ILE A 145 9.89 -6.61 3.44
CA ILE A 145 10.01 -5.96 2.12
C ILE A 145 11.46 -5.95 1.61
N GLU A 146 12.31 -6.77 2.23
CA GLU A 146 13.71 -6.90 1.85
C GLU A 146 13.83 -7.24 0.36
N SER A 147 14.80 -6.65 -0.31
CA SER A 147 15.08 -6.79 -1.74
C SER A 147 13.98 -6.33 -2.72
N LEU A 148 12.89 -5.71 -2.26
CA LEU A 148 11.92 -5.08 -3.16
C LEU A 148 12.44 -3.70 -3.60
N ASN A 149 12.35 -3.42 -4.90
CA ASN A 149 12.65 -2.12 -5.47
C ASN A 149 11.34 -1.37 -5.71
N PHE A 150 11.21 -0.16 -5.15
CA PHE A 150 9.98 0.62 -5.24
C PHE A 150 10.10 1.69 -6.33
N ALA A 151 9.08 1.80 -7.17
CA ALA A 151 8.92 2.92 -8.10
C ALA A 151 8.40 4.17 -7.38
N ALA A 152 7.58 3.98 -6.34
CA ALA A 152 7.07 5.08 -5.51
C ALA A 152 6.74 4.61 -4.08
N LYS A 153 6.92 5.52 -3.12
CA LYS A 153 6.59 5.34 -1.71
C LYS A 153 5.65 6.44 -1.25
N ILE A 154 4.59 6.10 -0.51
CA ILE A 154 3.59 7.05 -0.04
C ILE A 154 3.51 7.02 1.48
N PHE A 155 3.60 8.18 2.11
CA PHE A 155 3.34 8.39 3.53
C PHE A 155 2.00 9.08 3.74
N THR A 156 1.05 8.40 4.38
CA THR A 156 -0.28 8.97 4.61
C THR A 156 -0.36 9.81 5.87
N ASN A 157 -0.01 9.27 7.03
CA ASN A 157 -0.02 9.94 8.33
C ASN A 157 0.71 9.12 9.40
N LEU A 158 0.92 9.75 10.55
CA LEU A 158 1.46 9.12 11.75
C LEU A 158 0.67 9.60 12.97
N THR A 159 -0.11 8.70 13.57
CA THR A 159 -0.80 8.87 14.83
C THR A 159 -0.50 7.70 15.75
N GLN A 160 -0.84 7.78 17.01
CA GLN A 160 -0.51 6.73 17.98
C GLN A 160 -1.20 5.39 17.63
N ASP A 161 -0.38 4.34 17.46
CA ASP A 161 -0.83 2.98 17.18
C ASP A 161 0.31 1.98 17.48
N HIS A 162 -0.01 0.69 17.67
CA HIS A 162 0.96 -0.41 17.80
C HIS A 162 2.06 -0.22 18.86
N LEU A 163 1.77 0.47 19.98
CA LEU A 163 2.76 0.70 21.04
C LEU A 163 3.10 -0.58 21.82
N ASP A 164 2.23 -1.57 21.80
CA ASP A 164 2.47 -2.92 22.30
C ASP A 164 3.66 -3.60 21.60
N PHE A 165 3.84 -3.34 20.30
CA PHE A 165 4.94 -3.86 19.49
C PHE A 165 6.17 -2.93 19.47
N HIS A 166 5.98 -1.62 19.35
CA HIS A 166 7.05 -0.63 19.13
C HIS A 166 7.62 -0.04 20.43
N LYS A 167 7.11 -0.45 21.61
CA LYS A 167 7.46 0.08 22.96
C LYS A 167 6.95 1.52 23.18
N ASP A 168 7.26 2.46 22.29
CA ASP A 168 6.84 3.85 22.34
C ASP A 168 6.64 4.47 20.94
N PHE A 169 6.16 5.71 20.92
CA PHE A 169 5.89 6.44 19.70
C PHE A 169 7.15 6.75 18.89
N ALA A 170 8.29 6.99 19.56
CA ALA A 170 9.55 7.32 18.87
C ALA A 170 10.07 6.12 18.07
N HIS A 171 10.01 4.91 18.62
CA HIS A 171 10.36 3.68 17.89
C HIS A 171 9.39 3.41 16.73
N TYR A 172 8.09 3.68 16.91
CA TYR A 172 7.10 3.55 15.85
C TYR A 172 7.36 4.53 14.70
N GLN A 173 7.66 5.80 15.03
CA GLN A 173 8.05 6.83 14.07
C GLN A 173 9.33 6.43 13.33
N ALA A 174 10.39 6.08 14.05
CA ALA A 174 11.67 5.67 13.46
C ALA A 174 11.53 4.48 12.50
N ALA A 175 10.66 3.51 12.83
CA ALA A 175 10.37 2.40 11.93
C ALA A 175 9.78 2.87 10.59
N LYS A 176 8.87 3.86 10.58
CA LYS A 176 8.34 4.41 9.32
C LYS A 176 9.34 5.30 8.60
N GLU A 177 10.11 6.12 9.31
CA GLU A 177 11.15 6.98 8.74
C GLU A 177 12.21 6.19 7.99
N SER A 178 12.58 4.99 8.50
CA SER A 178 13.55 4.12 7.83
C SER A 178 13.15 3.73 6.40
N PHE A 179 11.87 3.83 6.06
CA PHE A 179 11.35 3.52 4.74
C PHE A 179 11.61 4.63 3.71
N PHE A 180 11.90 5.86 4.16
CA PHE A 180 12.02 7.05 3.31
C PHE A 180 13.46 7.61 3.25
N THR A 181 14.45 6.79 3.55
CA THR A 181 15.87 7.21 3.61
C THR A 181 16.58 7.23 2.26
N ASP A 182 16.07 6.50 1.28
CA ASP A 182 16.63 6.40 -0.08
C ASP A 182 16.14 7.52 -1.02
N GLU A 183 16.60 7.51 -2.26
CA GLU A 183 16.22 8.48 -3.31
C GLU A 183 15.00 8.06 -4.14
N CYS A 184 14.28 7.00 -3.76
CA CYS A 184 13.05 6.60 -4.42
C CYS A 184 12.06 7.78 -4.47
N LEU A 185 11.26 7.88 -5.54
CA LEU A 185 10.15 8.82 -5.61
C LEU A 185 9.22 8.61 -4.41
N LYS A 186 8.94 9.68 -3.68
CA LYS A 186 8.12 9.60 -2.46
C LYS A 186 7.12 10.73 -2.36
N PHE A 187 5.94 10.40 -1.83
CA PHE A 187 4.83 11.32 -1.62
C PHE A 187 4.61 11.48 -0.13
N ILE A 188 4.79 12.69 0.38
CA ILE A 188 4.77 13.01 1.82
C ILE A 188 3.60 13.93 2.13
N ASN A 189 2.75 13.51 3.07
CA ASN A 189 1.66 14.34 3.54
C ASN A 189 2.19 15.51 4.38
N ALA A 190 2.07 16.73 3.86
CA ALA A 190 2.55 17.95 4.49
C ALA A 190 1.73 18.37 5.73
N ASP A 191 0.53 17.84 5.88
CA ASP A 191 -0.39 18.13 6.99
C ASP A 191 -0.30 17.09 8.12
N ALA A 192 0.42 16.00 7.90
CA ALA A 192 0.60 14.95 8.89
C ALA A 192 1.71 15.30 9.91
N HIS A 193 1.80 14.50 10.98
CA HIS A 193 2.94 14.54 11.87
C HIS A 193 4.25 14.43 11.09
N LYS A 194 5.18 15.34 11.36
CA LYS A 194 6.47 15.39 10.63
C LYS A 194 7.28 14.13 10.86
N ILE A 195 7.79 13.58 9.78
CA ILE A 195 8.74 12.47 9.75
C ILE A 195 10.03 12.89 9.07
N ALA A 196 11.14 12.25 9.42
CA ALA A 196 12.39 12.40 8.70
C ALA A 196 12.35 11.59 7.39
N TYR A 197 12.82 12.19 6.28
CA TYR A 197 12.95 11.55 4.98
C TYR A 197 14.06 12.19 4.15
N ASN A 198 14.59 11.44 3.20
CA ASN A 198 15.48 12.00 2.17
C ASN A 198 14.66 12.88 1.23
N SER A 199 15.02 14.16 1.12
CA SER A 199 14.31 15.14 0.29
C SER A 199 14.49 14.95 -1.22
N ALA A 200 15.47 14.16 -1.66
CA ALA A 200 15.64 13.83 -3.07
C ALA A 200 14.38 13.10 -3.59
N ASN A 201 13.84 13.57 -4.73
CA ASN A 201 12.63 13.04 -5.36
C ASN A 201 11.41 12.98 -4.40
N ALA A 202 11.34 13.87 -3.41
CA ALA A 202 10.20 14.01 -2.54
C ALA A 202 9.19 15.01 -3.12
N ILE A 203 7.94 14.62 -3.13
CA ILE A 203 6.78 15.40 -3.54
C ILE A 203 5.84 15.50 -2.34
N THR A 204 5.39 16.70 -2.05
CA THR A 204 4.47 16.95 -0.96
C THR A 204 3.03 17.01 -1.44
N TYR A 205 2.11 16.55 -0.59
CA TYR A 205 0.69 16.76 -0.80
C TYR A 205 -0.01 17.19 0.50
N GLY A 206 -1.05 18.02 0.39
CA GLY A 206 -1.74 18.55 1.57
C GLY A 206 -3.02 19.28 1.22
N VAL A 207 -3.91 19.40 2.20
CA VAL A 207 -5.19 20.11 2.09
C VAL A 207 -5.12 21.47 2.81
N LYS A 208 -4.35 21.54 3.92
CA LYS A 208 -4.25 22.71 4.81
C LYS A 208 -3.00 23.53 4.56
N ASN A 209 -1.86 22.86 4.39
CA ASN A 209 -0.56 23.48 4.16
C ASN A 209 -0.25 23.56 2.67
N SER A 210 0.60 24.51 2.30
CA SER A 210 1.13 24.60 0.94
C SER A 210 1.93 23.35 0.60
N ALA A 211 1.67 22.77 -0.56
CA ALA A 211 2.29 21.53 -1.03
C ALA A 211 2.33 21.53 -2.58
N ASP A 212 3.16 20.64 -3.17
CA ASP A 212 3.24 20.47 -4.63
C ASP A 212 1.89 20.03 -5.22
N TYR A 213 1.16 19.20 -4.47
CA TYR A 213 -0.22 18.80 -4.76
C TYR A 213 -1.14 19.26 -3.62
N GLY A 214 -1.96 20.23 -3.89
CA GLY A 214 -2.83 20.88 -2.90
C GLY A 214 -4.29 20.83 -3.27
N VAL A 215 -5.11 21.47 -2.42
CA VAL A 215 -6.53 21.68 -2.63
C VAL A 215 -6.82 23.17 -2.47
N SER A 216 -7.46 23.80 -3.45
CA SER A 216 -7.84 25.22 -3.35
C SER A 216 -9.22 25.42 -2.73
N GLU A 217 -10.14 24.52 -2.97
CA GLU A 217 -11.50 24.54 -2.43
C GLU A 217 -12.08 23.12 -2.40
N PHE A 218 -12.95 22.83 -1.44
CA PHE A 218 -13.65 21.55 -1.37
C PHE A 218 -14.99 21.64 -0.65
N ASP A 219 -15.90 20.71 -0.99
CA ASP A 219 -17.16 20.42 -0.31
C ASP A 219 -17.24 18.91 -0.04
N LEU A 220 -17.66 18.54 1.17
CA LEU A 220 -17.76 17.17 1.66
C LEU A 220 -19.20 16.73 2.00
N ASN A 221 -20.20 17.56 1.71
CA ASN A 221 -21.58 17.31 2.16
C ASN A 221 -22.24 16.12 1.49
N SER A 222 -21.90 15.84 0.24
CA SER A 222 -22.48 14.74 -0.54
C SER A 222 -21.43 14.04 -1.42
N GLY A 223 -20.45 13.42 -0.74
CA GLY A 223 -19.22 12.97 -1.37
C GLY A 223 -18.18 14.09 -1.39
N ILE A 224 -17.09 13.89 -2.11
CA ILE A 224 -16.00 14.85 -2.23
C ILE A 224 -16.13 15.58 -3.56
N ARG A 225 -16.32 16.91 -3.52
CA ARG A 225 -16.12 17.82 -4.65
C ARG A 225 -14.95 18.71 -4.29
N ALA A 226 -13.92 18.73 -5.10
CA ALA A 226 -12.74 19.52 -4.80
C ALA A 226 -12.09 20.06 -6.09
N THR A 227 -11.44 21.21 -5.97
CA THR A 227 -10.53 21.72 -6.98
C THR A 227 -9.10 21.50 -6.48
N LEU A 228 -8.42 20.55 -7.08
CA LEU A 228 -7.05 20.23 -6.76
C LEU A 228 -6.09 21.17 -7.48
N ASN A 229 -4.93 21.42 -6.87
CA ASN A 229 -3.83 22.14 -7.48
C ASN A 229 -2.68 21.17 -7.75
N PHE A 230 -2.45 20.84 -9.01
CA PHE A 230 -1.36 19.97 -9.46
C PHE A 230 -0.22 20.85 -9.99
N LYS A 231 0.70 21.23 -9.11
CA LYS A 231 1.86 22.08 -9.50
C LYS A 231 1.45 23.33 -10.29
N GLY A 232 0.33 23.97 -9.88
CA GLY A 232 -0.22 25.16 -10.51
C GLY A 232 -1.40 24.94 -11.48
N GLU A 233 -1.64 23.72 -11.92
CA GLU A 233 -2.82 23.38 -12.72
C GLU A 233 -4.01 23.06 -11.83
N LYS A 234 -5.18 23.69 -12.09
CA LYS A 234 -6.42 23.43 -11.37
C LYS A 234 -7.18 22.25 -11.97
N VAL A 235 -7.41 21.23 -11.17
CA VAL A 235 -8.08 19.99 -11.58
C VAL A 235 -9.32 19.76 -10.71
N PRO A 236 -10.54 20.01 -11.22
CA PRO A 236 -11.76 19.70 -10.48
C PRO A 236 -11.96 18.18 -10.41
N ILE A 237 -12.36 17.68 -9.24
CA ILE A 237 -12.70 16.27 -9.04
C ILE A 237 -14.05 16.12 -8.35
N ASN A 238 -14.73 15.00 -8.65
CA ASN A 238 -15.89 14.53 -7.94
C ASN A 238 -15.70 13.07 -7.57
N SER A 239 -15.94 12.73 -6.30
CA SER A 239 -15.84 11.35 -5.81
C SER A 239 -17.00 11.02 -4.87
N PRO A 240 -17.56 9.82 -4.91
CA PRO A 240 -18.60 9.40 -3.98
C PRO A 240 -18.06 9.12 -2.56
N LEU A 241 -16.76 9.12 -2.37
CA LEU A 241 -16.16 8.92 -1.05
C LEU A 241 -16.55 10.06 -0.08
N VAL A 242 -16.64 9.75 1.21
CA VAL A 242 -17.00 10.71 2.25
C VAL A 242 -15.83 10.98 3.19
N GLY A 243 -15.79 12.20 3.74
CA GLY A 243 -14.86 12.61 4.78
C GLY A 243 -13.53 13.18 4.29
N LEU A 244 -12.98 14.07 5.09
CA LEU A 244 -11.73 14.77 4.80
C LEU A 244 -10.54 13.79 4.64
N PHE A 245 -10.50 12.73 5.43
CA PHE A 245 -9.44 11.72 5.32
C PHE A 245 -9.41 11.02 3.95
N ASN A 246 -10.56 10.86 3.29
CA ASN A 246 -10.62 10.32 1.94
C ASN A 246 -10.20 11.34 0.88
N LEU A 247 -10.37 12.65 1.12
CA LEU A 247 -9.76 13.67 0.27
C LEU A 247 -8.22 13.58 0.31
N TYR A 248 -7.61 13.36 1.48
CA TYR A 248 -6.16 13.07 1.58
C TYR A 248 -5.76 11.79 0.86
N ASN A 249 -6.53 10.70 1.00
CA ASN A 249 -6.25 9.43 0.32
C ASN A 249 -6.32 9.59 -1.21
N LEU A 250 -7.32 10.32 -1.72
CA LEU A 250 -7.45 10.68 -3.13
C LEU A 250 -6.29 11.53 -3.62
N LEU A 251 -5.94 12.58 -2.88
CA LEU A 251 -4.86 13.50 -3.26
C LEU A 251 -3.51 12.77 -3.35
N ALA A 252 -3.21 11.90 -2.37
CA ALA A 252 -2.01 11.05 -2.40
C ALA A 252 -1.96 10.13 -3.62
N ALA A 253 -3.10 9.47 -3.92
CA ALA A 253 -3.21 8.57 -5.07
C ALA A 253 -3.07 9.32 -6.39
N LEU A 254 -3.74 10.46 -6.52
CA LEU A 254 -3.71 11.29 -7.73
C LEU A 254 -2.34 11.91 -7.98
N ALA A 255 -1.65 12.38 -6.93
CA ALA A 255 -0.28 12.84 -7.03
C ALA A 255 0.64 11.73 -7.55
N CYS A 256 0.54 10.53 -6.99
CA CYS A 256 1.33 9.37 -7.41
C CYS A 256 1.07 9.01 -8.89
N ILE A 257 -0.18 8.88 -9.29
CA ILE A 257 -0.56 8.54 -10.67
C ILE A 257 -0.12 9.63 -11.66
N ASN A 258 -0.29 10.90 -11.30
CA ASN A 258 0.12 12.01 -12.17
C ASN A 258 1.64 12.04 -12.40
N GLU A 259 2.44 11.81 -11.37
CA GLU A 259 3.91 11.78 -11.52
C GLU A 259 4.40 10.56 -12.30
N LEU A 260 3.79 9.41 -12.11
CA LEU A 260 4.22 8.17 -12.78
C LEU A 260 3.74 8.07 -14.23
N LYS A 261 2.56 8.58 -14.56
CA LYS A 261 1.90 8.31 -15.88
C LYS A 261 1.43 9.54 -16.63
N ARG A 262 1.25 10.69 -15.97
CA ARG A 262 0.72 11.93 -16.58
C ARG A 262 -0.52 11.67 -17.45
N PRO A 263 -1.58 11.08 -16.90
CA PRO A 263 -2.72 10.65 -17.68
C PRO A 263 -3.52 11.85 -18.21
N ASN A 264 -4.38 11.61 -19.20
CA ASN A 264 -5.37 12.58 -19.61
C ASN A 264 -6.28 12.92 -18.42
N LEU A 265 -6.44 14.22 -18.11
CA LEU A 265 -7.19 14.69 -16.95
C LEU A 265 -8.65 14.26 -16.96
N SER A 266 -9.33 14.30 -18.11
CA SER A 266 -10.73 13.87 -18.20
C SER A 266 -10.90 12.37 -17.93
N ALA A 267 -9.95 11.55 -18.36
CA ALA A 267 -9.93 10.11 -18.02
C ALA A 267 -9.70 9.88 -16.51
N LEU A 268 -8.78 10.65 -15.93
CA LEU A 268 -8.50 10.59 -14.49
C LEU A 268 -9.72 11.02 -13.66
N GLN A 269 -10.39 12.11 -14.01
CA GLN A 269 -11.60 12.59 -13.34
C GLN A 269 -12.74 11.55 -13.39
N ARG A 270 -12.93 10.89 -14.54
CA ARG A 270 -13.91 9.82 -14.70
C ARG A 270 -13.57 8.64 -13.78
N ALA A 271 -12.33 8.18 -13.82
CA ALA A 271 -11.87 7.08 -12.96
C ALA A 271 -12.08 7.36 -11.46
N VAL A 272 -11.83 8.62 -11.02
CA VAL A 272 -12.11 9.04 -9.63
C VAL A 272 -13.60 8.94 -9.30
N SER A 273 -14.48 9.36 -10.18
CA SER A 273 -15.94 9.34 -9.94
C SER A 273 -16.53 7.92 -9.94
N GLU A 274 -15.85 6.96 -10.58
CA GLU A 274 -16.27 5.56 -10.65
C GLU A 274 -15.80 4.74 -9.43
N PHE A 275 -14.86 5.23 -8.63
CA PHE A 275 -14.38 4.52 -7.44
C PHE A 275 -15.41 4.59 -6.30
N LYS A 276 -16.04 3.46 -5.98
CA LYS A 276 -17.13 3.37 -4.99
C LYS A 276 -16.65 3.19 -3.54
N GLY A 277 -15.34 3.15 -3.30
CA GLY A 277 -14.77 2.89 -1.97
C GLY A 277 -14.26 1.47 -1.81
N VAL A 278 -13.97 1.12 -0.58
CA VAL A 278 -13.40 -0.17 -0.17
C VAL A 278 -14.31 -0.83 0.85
N SER A 279 -14.61 -2.11 0.68
CA SER A 279 -15.42 -2.86 1.65
C SER A 279 -14.79 -2.78 3.05
N GLY A 280 -15.64 -2.47 4.06
CA GLY A 280 -15.22 -2.22 5.44
C GLY A 280 -14.50 -0.87 5.66
N ARG A 281 -14.66 0.11 4.75
CA ARG A 281 -14.12 1.48 4.91
C ARG A 281 -15.23 2.49 4.63
N VAL A 282 -15.96 2.89 5.70
CA VAL A 282 -17.16 3.71 5.63
C VAL A 282 -18.16 3.14 4.62
N GLU A 283 -18.29 1.81 4.62
CA GLU A 283 -19.14 1.07 3.70
C GLU A 283 -20.58 1.04 4.22
N GLU A 284 -21.53 1.54 3.44
CA GLU A 284 -22.95 1.37 3.72
C GLU A 284 -23.37 -0.02 3.23
N VAL A 285 -23.48 -0.97 4.16
CA VAL A 285 -23.79 -2.38 3.87
C VAL A 285 -25.30 -2.68 3.83
N ALA A 286 -26.08 -1.81 4.45
CA ALA A 286 -27.55 -1.80 4.41
C ALA A 286 -28.03 -0.38 4.69
N GLU A 287 -29.33 -0.11 4.47
CA GLU A 287 -29.92 1.18 4.79
C GLU A 287 -29.60 1.57 6.23
N ARG A 288 -28.90 2.70 6.41
CA ARG A 288 -28.48 3.27 7.70
C ARG A 288 -27.47 2.41 8.49
N VAL A 289 -26.85 1.40 7.88
CA VAL A 289 -25.82 0.57 8.51
C VAL A 289 -24.47 0.80 7.81
N ILE A 290 -23.54 1.42 8.53
CA ILE A 290 -22.19 1.70 8.04
C ILE A 290 -21.19 0.84 8.78
N VAL A 291 -20.28 0.20 8.05
CA VAL A 291 -19.19 -0.61 8.58
C VAL A 291 -17.86 0.08 8.29
N ASP A 292 -17.03 0.21 9.32
CA ASP A 292 -15.65 0.68 9.18
C ASP A 292 -14.69 -0.17 10.02
N PHE A 293 -13.44 -0.23 9.60
CA PHE A 293 -12.36 -0.95 10.28
C PHE A 293 -11.59 -0.06 11.28
N ALA A 294 -12.03 1.17 11.51
CA ALA A 294 -11.39 2.07 12.48
C ALA A 294 -11.40 1.45 13.89
N HIS A 295 -10.23 1.38 14.49
CA HIS A 295 -10.00 0.80 15.82
C HIS A 295 -9.00 1.61 16.66
N THR A 296 -8.47 2.70 16.10
CA THR A 296 -7.67 3.70 16.81
C THR A 296 -8.54 4.88 17.18
N SER A 297 -8.24 5.60 18.28
CA SER A 297 -9.00 6.79 18.70
C SER A 297 -9.10 7.81 17.58
N ASP A 298 -7.96 8.15 16.92
CA ASP A 298 -7.94 9.07 15.77
C ASP A 298 -8.78 8.55 14.58
N GLY A 299 -8.72 7.26 14.29
CA GLY A 299 -9.49 6.67 13.20
C GLY A 299 -11.00 6.73 13.45
N ILE A 300 -11.45 6.39 14.66
CA ILE A 300 -12.87 6.45 15.06
C ILE A 300 -13.36 7.90 15.03
N GLU A 301 -12.61 8.83 15.61
CA GLU A 301 -12.95 10.26 15.62
C GLU A 301 -13.19 10.79 14.20
N LYS A 302 -12.27 10.52 13.27
CA LYS A 302 -12.39 10.97 11.87
C LYS A 302 -13.56 10.36 11.11
N VAL A 303 -13.90 9.09 11.39
CA VAL A 303 -15.10 8.45 10.81
C VAL A 303 -16.37 9.12 11.35
N LEU A 304 -16.43 9.36 12.66
CA LEU A 304 -17.59 10.03 13.28
C LEU A 304 -17.73 11.49 12.81
N GLU A 305 -16.63 12.22 12.68
CA GLU A 305 -16.62 13.57 12.08
C GLU A 305 -17.20 13.58 10.66
N ALA A 306 -16.78 12.61 9.82
CA ALA A 306 -17.25 12.50 8.43
C ALA A 306 -18.75 12.18 8.34
N LEU A 307 -19.32 11.58 9.37
CA LEU A 307 -20.73 11.18 9.44
C LEU A 307 -21.55 12.06 10.39
N SER A 308 -20.98 13.14 10.92
CA SER A 308 -21.59 14.00 11.95
C SER A 308 -22.91 14.67 11.53
N HIS A 309 -23.21 14.74 10.22
CA HIS A 309 -24.49 15.18 9.69
C HIS A 309 -25.62 14.14 9.86
N LYS A 310 -25.30 12.92 10.32
CA LYS A 310 -26.25 11.84 10.59
C LYS A 310 -26.44 11.69 12.10
N ASN A 311 -27.63 11.27 12.54
CA ASN A 311 -27.85 10.83 13.92
C ASN A 311 -27.27 9.42 14.07
N LEU A 312 -26.10 9.30 14.69
CA LEU A 312 -25.33 8.07 14.80
C LEU A 312 -25.64 7.31 16.08
N ILE A 313 -25.71 5.98 15.98
CA ILE A 313 -25.59 5.03 17.08
C ILE A 313 -24.33 4.21 16.78
N VAL A 314 -23.37 4.19 17.74
CA VAL A 314 -22.05 3.57 17.58
C VAL A 314 -21.92 2.39 18.54
#